data_bdc6b27f05b8dd240ecbba4b0ed3b826
#
_entry.id   bdc6b27f05b8dd240ecbba4b0ed3b826
#
_cell.length_a   1.000
_cell.length_b   1.000
_cell.length_c   1.000
_cell.angle_alpha   90.00
_cell.angle_beta   90.00
_cell.angle_gamma   90.00
#
_symmetry.space_group_name_H-M   'P 1'
#
loop_
_entity.id
_entity.type
_entity.pdbx_description
1 polymer ?
#
loop_
_entity_poly.entity_id
_entity_poly.type
_entity_poly.pdbx_seq_one_letter_code
_entity_poly.pdbx_strand_id
1 'polypeptide(L)'
;MFRRVVSAVAMVLLLVSCAKNAESPQAVEKTSDATSVALHFNAVAGLNPGANGQPAPVRVRIFELKNTASFSRADYFALAERAQSTLGADLLDQDEVLLQPGQQLTLNRNLNTATRQIGLVVGYREIDQAQWRAVLNVAPRQASEFQIGLDTRAVSSDSAAPTIRPAQ
;
A
#
# COMPACT_ATOMS: atom_id res chain seq x y z
N MET A 1 15.51 54.60 73.92
CA MET A 1 16.87 54.07 74.21
C MET A 1 17.29 53.12 73.12
N PHE A 2 18.44 53.46 72.52
CA PHE A 2 19.40 52.62 71.80
C PHE A 2 18.88 51.79 70.54
N ARG A 3 19.18 52.29 69.36
CA ARG A 3 20.46 52.17 68.60
C ARG A 3 20.72 50.73 68.20
N ARG A 4 20.74 50.39 66.96
CA ARG A 4 21.79 50.40 65.91
C ARG A 4 21.27 49.67 64.74
N VAL A 5 21.13 50.24 63.59
CA VAL A 5 22.12 50.38 62.53
C VAL A 5 22.91 49.09 62.31
N VAL A 6 22.82 48.51 61.20
CA VAL A 6 23.91 48.05 60.33
C VAL A 6 23.34 47.09 59.33
N SER A 7 23.40 47.52 58.24
CA SER A 7 24.17 47.17 57.03
C SER A 7 23.45 46.29 56.01
N ALA A 8 23.21 46.96 54.95
CA ALA A 8 22.96 46.37 53.63
C ALA A 8 24.10 45.45 53.23
N VAL A 9 23.75 44.25 52.83
CA VAL A 9 24.55 43.44 51.87
C VAL A 9 23.64 43.06 50.75
N ALA A 10 23.79 43.83 49.72
CA ALA A 10 23.22 43.47 48.43
C ALA A 10 23.97 42.26 47.93
N MET A 11 23.34 41.08 47.96
CA MET A 11 23.82 39.87 47.30
C MET A 11 23.01 39.71 46.04
N VAL A 12 23.54 40.30 44.98
CA VAL A 12 23.07 40.10 43.62
C VAL A 12 23.42 38.66 43.23
N LEU A 13 22.47 37.77 43.41
CA LEU A 13 22.53 36.43 42.85
C LEU A 13 22.21 36.52 41.32
N LEU A 14 23.27 36.54 40.54
CA LEU A 14 23.18 36.30 39.10
C LEU A 14 22.67 34.88 38.89
N LEU A 15 21.38 34.74 38.70
CA LEU A 15 20.78 33.54 38.15
C LEU A 15 21.17 33.46 36.66
N VAL A 16 22.29 32.81 36.40
CA VAL A 16 22.59 32.32 35.06
C VAL A 16 21.56 31.26 34.72
N SER A 17 20.51 31.71 34.08
CA SER A 17 19.54 30.81 33.45
C SER A 17 20.25 30.13 32.27
N CYS A 18 20.75 28.93 32.50
CA CYS A 18 21.06 28.00 31.40
C CYS A 18 19.74 27.67 30.74
N ALA A 19 19.39 28.40 29.69
CA ALA A 19 18.43 27.95 28.70
C ALA A 19 19.03 26.72 28.05
N LYS A 20 18.72 25.54 28.60
CA LYS A 20 18.82 24.31 27.84
C LYS A 20 17.89 24.49 26.63
N ASN A 21 18.47 24.69 25.44
CA ASN A 21 17.79 24.44 24.23
C ASN A 21 17.30 22.99 24.33
N ALA A 22 16.03 22.83 24.63
CA ALA A 22 15.32 21.59 24.36
C ALA A 22 15.24 21.51 22.84
N GLU A 23 16.27 20.91 22.26
CA GLU A 23 16.14 20.33 20.94
C GLU A 23 14.94 19.40 21.03
N SER A 24 13.84 19.84 20.44
CA SER A 24 12.72 18.95 20.16
C SER A 24 13.30 17.71 19.48
N PRO A 25 12.99 16.50 19.96
CA PRO A 25 13.36 15.32 19.21
C PRO A 25 12.72 15.49 17.85
N GLN A 26 13.51 15.85 16.84
CA GLN A 26 13.10 15.64 15.45
C GLN A 26 12.74 14.17 15.41
N ALA A 27 11.45 13.91 15.21
CA ALA A 27 10.99 12.59 14.84
C ALA A 27 11.80 12.25 13.58
N VAL A 28 12.85 11.46 13.79
CA VAL A 28 13.53 10.80 12.69
C VAL A 28 12.41 9.99 12.04
N GLU A 29 11.83 10.51 10.97
CA GLU A 29 11.05 9.68 10.05
C GLU A 29 11.99 8.52 9.73
N LYS A 30 11.76 7.40 10.39
CA LYS A 30 12.30 6.14 9.96
C LYS A 30 11.76 5.98 8.54
N THR A 31 12.58 6.35 7.58
CA THR A 31 12.44 5.86 6.22
C THR A 31 12.42 4.35 6.40
N SER A 32 11.21 3.78 6.39
CA SER A 32 11.09 2.34 6.54
C SER A 32 11.71 1.78 5.27
N ASP A 33 12.80 1.03 5.39
CA ASP A 33 13.38 0.24 4.28
C ASP A 33 12.38 -0.80 3.75
N ALA A 34 11.15 -0.79 4.26
CA ALA A 34 10.07 -1.65 3.86
C ALA A 34 9.45 -1.18 2.54
N THR A 35 9.30 -2.10 1.63
CA THR A 35 8.46 -1.91 0.44
C THR A 35 7.00 -2.05 0.87
N SER A 36 6.17 -1.04 0.63
CA SER A 36 4.75 -1.09 0.96
C SER A 36 3.89 -0.65 -0.22
N VAL A 37 2.66 -1.13 -0.26
CA VAL A 37 1.70 -0.73 -1.28
C VAL A 37 0.34 -0.43 -0.66
N ALA A 38 -0.35 0.55 -1.26
CA ALA A 38 -1.78 0.77 -1.10
C ALA A 38 -2.48 0.39 -2.42
N LEU A 39 -3.35 -0.61 -2.38
CA LEU A 39 -4.15 -1.07 -3.51
C LEU A 39 -5.58 -0.56 -3.34
N HIS A 40 -5.99 0.36 -4.19
CA HIS A 40 -7.32 0.96 -4.17
C HIS A 40 -8.17 0.33 -5.25
N PHE A 41 -9.00 -0.62 -4.87
CA PHE A 41 -9.94 -1.28 -5.77
C PHE A 41 -11.23 -0.46 -5.90
N ASN A 42 -11.69 -0.28 -7.14
CA ASN A 42 -12.94 0.37 -7.45
C ASN A 42 -13.74 -0.50 -8.44
N ALA A 43 -14.76 -1.16 -7.93
CA ALA A 43 -15.62 -2.04 -8.71
C ALA A 43 -16.84 -1.30 -9.24
N VAL A 44 -17.12 -1.39 -10.54
CA VAL A 44 -18.33 -0.81 -11.12
C VAL A 44 -19.60 -1.53 -10.63
N ALA A 45 -20.74 -0.85 -10.64
CA ALA A 45 -22.02 -1.45 -10.27
C ALA A 45 -22.44 -2.62 -11.17
N GLY A 46 -22.02 -2.62 -12.44
CA GLY A 46 -22.28 -3.68 -13.40
C GLY A 46 -21.21 -4.79 -13.44
N LEU A 47 -20.44 -4.96 -12.37
CA LEU A 47 -19.32 -5.91 -12.27
C LEU A 47 -19.77 -7.35 -12.57
N ASN A 48 -18.98 -8.08 -13.38
CA ASN A 48 -19.02 -9.53 -13.56
C ASN A 48 -20.44 -10.09 -13.80
N PRO A 49 -21.20 -9.60 -14.79
CA PRO A 49 -22.58 -10.01 -14.99
C PRO A 49 -22.67 -11.48 -15.43
N GLY A 50 -23.72 -12.15 -15.01
CA GLY A 50 -24.09 -13.46 -15.54
C GLY A 50 -24.83 -13.36 -16.86
N ALA A 51 -25.23 -14.51 -17.43
CA ALA A 51 -26.00 -14.59 -18.67
C ALA A 51 -27.32 -13.82 -18.65
N ASN A 52 -27.90 -13.62 -17.48
CA ASN A 52 -29.11 -12.82 -17.24
C ASN A 52 -28.83 -11.31 -17.05
N GLY A 53 -27.58 -10.86 -17.24
CA GLY A 53 -27.14 -9.49 -17.04
C GLY A 53 -27.04 -9.03 -15.58
N GLN A 54 -27.29 -9.90 -14.60
CA GLN A 54 -27.22 -9.56 -13.19
C GLN A 54 -25.76 -9.45 -12.74
N PRO A 55 -25.35 -8.32 -12.13
CA PRO A 55 -24.03 -8.16 -11.55
C PRO A 55 -23.75 -9.20 -10.46
N ALA A 56 -22.49 -9.57 -10.31
CA ALA A 56 -22.09 -10.55 -9.32
C ALA A 56 -20.72 -10.21 -8.73
N PRO A 57 -20.43 -10.69 -7.52
CA PRO A 57 -19.10 -10.56 -6.94
C PRO A 57 -18.01 -11.18 -7.79
N VAL A 58 -16.81 -10.66 -7.65
CA VAL A 58 -15.63 -11.19 -8.32
C VAL A 58 -14.53 -11.45 -7.31
N ARG A 59 -13.83 -12.57 -7.49
CA ARG A 59 -12.63 -12.89 -6.71
C ARG A 59 -11.42 -12.28 -7.41
N VAL A 60 -10.62 -11.55 -6.64
CA VAL A 60 -9.33 -11.01 -7.09
C VAL A 60 -8.23 -11.69 -6.32
N ARG A 61 -7.33 -12.38 -7.01
CA ARG A 61 -6.11 -12.92 -6.43
C ARG A 61 -4.98 -11.95 -6.64
N ILE A 62 -4.16 -11.80 -5.62
CA ILE A 62 -3.04 -10.86 -5.54
C ILE A 62 -1.78 -11.70 -5.35
N PHE A 63 -0.81 -11.59 -6.25
CA PHE A 63 0.43 -12.34 -6.21
C PHE A 63 1.62 -11.41 -6.05
N GLU A 64 2.45 -11.63 -5.05
CA GLU A 64 3.75 -10.97 -4.94
C GLU A 64 4.78 -11.73 -5.77
N LEU A 65 5.39 -11.06 -6.72
CA LEU A 65 6.24 -11.68 -7.73
C LEU A 65 7.65 -11.09 -7.74
N LYS A 66 8.66 -11.97 -7.87
CA LYS A 66 10.02 -11.58 -8.22
C LYS A 66 10.15 -11.24 -9.70
N ASN A 67 9.43 -12.00 -10.54
CA ASN A 67 9.46 -11.93 -11.98
C ASN A 67 8.08 -12.29 -12.53
N THR A 68 7.70 -11.66 -13.64
CA THR A 68 6.38 -11.88 -14.27
C THR A 68 6.41 -12.84 -15.45
N ALA A 69 7.56 -13.38 -15.85
CA ALA A 69 7.67 -14.19 -17.07
C ALA A 69 6.76 -15.42 -17.05
N SER A 70 6.72 -16.17 -15.94
CA SER A 70 5.82 -17.31 -15.77
C SER A 70 4.37 -16.86 -15.61
N PHE A 71 4.13 -15.80 -14.86
CA PHE A 71 2.80 -15.21 -14.66
C PHE A 71 2.16 -14.74 -15.98
N SER A 72 2.93 -14.07 -16.84
CA SER A 72 2.42 -13.52 -18.10
C SER A 72 2.09 -14.59 -19.14
N ARG A 73 2.73 -15.76 -19.08
CA ARG A 73 2.51 -16.89 -20.01
C ARG A 73 1.46 -17.87 -19.55
N ALA A 74 1.16 -17.92 -18.25
CA ALA A 74 0.20 -18.85 -17.70
C ALA A 74 -1.22 -18.49 -18.10
N ASP A 75 -2.06 -19.51 -18.28
CA ASP A 75 -3.50 -19.33 -18.43
C ASP A 75 -4.18 -19.03 -17.08
N TYR A 76 -5.46 -18.65 -17.16
CA TYR A 76 -6.24 -18.30 -15.97
C TYR A 76 -6.30 -19.46 -14.95
N PHE A 77 -6.60 -20.68 -15.39
CA PHE A 77 -6.79 -21.81 -14.49
C PHE A 77 -5.50 -22.24 -13.81
N ALA A 78 -4.37 -22.14 -14.53
CA ALA A 78 -3.07 -22.40 -13.94
C ALA A 78 -2.75 -21.43 -12.79
N LEU A 79 -3.08 -20.13 -12.94
CA LEU A 79 -2.90 -19.13 -11.90
C LEU A 79 -3.96 -19.23 -10.80
N ALA A 80 -5.21 -19.52 -11.16
CA ALA A 80 -6.30 -19.57 -10.20
C ALA A 80 -6.27 -20.81 -9.29
N GLU A 81 -5.80 -21.95 -9.80
CA GLU A 81 -5.89 -23.23 -9.10
C GLU A 81 -4.53 -23.80 -8.69
N ARG A 82 -3.46 -23.49 -9.43
CA ARG A 82 -2.15 -24.10 -9.27
C ARG A 82 -1.02 -23.06 -9.27
N ALA A 83 -1.25 -21.89 -8.69
CA ALA A 83 -0.31 -20.78 -8.70
C ALA A 83 1.08 -21.18 -8.21
N GLN A 84 1.17 -21.92 -7.10
CA GLN A 84 2.45 -22.32 -6.51
C GLN A 84 3.29 -23.18 -7.47
N SER A 85 2.71 -24.14 -8.15
CA SER A 85 3.43 -24.97 -9.11
C SER A 85 3.69 -24.26 -10.44
N THR A 86 2.80 -23.33 -10.82
CA THR A 86 2.91 -22.55 -12.07
C THR A 86 3.99 -21.48 -12.00
N LEU A 87 4.07 -20.78 -10.87
CA LEU A 87 4.97 -19.65 -10.65
C LEU A 87 6.27 -20.06 -9.96
N GLY A 88 6.25 -21.16 -9.20
CA GLY A 88 7.42 -21.70 -8.53
C GLY A 88 8.15 -20.66 -7.65
N ALA A 89 9.44 -20.48 -7.90
CA ALA A 89 10.30 -19.57 -7.13
C ALA A 89 10.03 -18.06 -7.41
N ASP A 90 9.26 -17.74 -8.44
CA ASP A 90 8.86 -16.35 -8.74
C ASP A 90 7.73 -15.88 -7.82
N LEU A 91 6.95 -16.78 -7.23
CA LEU A 91 5.90 -16.48 -6.26
C LEU A 91 6.49 -16.32 -4.86
N LEU A 92 6.33 -15.13 -4.28
CA LEU A 92 6.79 -14.81 -2.93
C LEU A 92 5.67 -14.94 -1.90
N ASP A 93 4.50 -14.43 -2.25
CA ASP A 93 3.30 -14.45 -1.43
C ASP A 93 2.05 -14.35 -2.30
N GLN A 94 0.92 -14.78 -1.76
CA GLN A 94 -0.38 -14.67 -2.43
C GLN A 94 -1.51 -14.42 -1.43
N ASP A 95 -2.50 -13.67 -1.89
CA ASP A 95 -3.72 -13.39 -1.14
C ASP A 95 -4.91 -13.28 -2.08
N GLU A 96 -6.12 -13.24 -1.52
CA GLU A 96 -7.32 -13.03 -2.31
C GLU A 96 -8.35 -12.18 -1.57
N VAL A 97 -9.13 -11.44 -2.37
CA VAL A 97 -10.26 -10.66 -1.87
C VAL A 97 -11.48 -10.90 -2.75
N LEU A 98 -12.66 -10.81 -2.16
CA LEU A 98 -13.93 -10.83 -2.86
C LEU A 98 -14.49 -9.41 -2.91
N LEU A 99 -14.73 -8.88 -4.12
CA LEU A 99 -15.34 -7.58 -4.30
C LEU A 99 -16.77 -7.71 -4.81
N GLN A 100 -17.65 -6.91 -4.20
CA GLN A 100 -19.05 -6.79 -4.62
C GLN A 100 -19.20 -5.75 -5.74
N PRO A 101 -20.23 -5.84 -6.58
CA PRO A 101 -20.58 -4.76 -7.51
C PRO A 101 -20.74 -3.42 -6.79
N GLY A 102 -20.08 -2.38 -7.31
CA GLY A 102 -20.09 -1.02 -6.73
C GLY A 102 -19.23 -0.83 -5.49
N GLN A 103 -18.48 -1.85 -5.04
CA GLN A 103 -17.65 -1.76 -3.86
C GLN A 103 -16.33 -1.03 -4.13
N GLN A 104 -15.90 -0.23 -3.15
CA GLN A 104 -14.56 0.30 -3.05
C GLN A 104 -13.84 -0.38 -1.88
N LEU A 105 -12.58 -0.76 -2.07
CA LEU A 105 -11.76 -1.40 -1.04
C LEU A 105 -10.33 -0.91 -1.13
N THR A 106 -9.75 -0.54 -0.01
CA THR A 106 -8.33 -0.22 0.09
C THR A 106 -7.61 -1.29 0.91
N LEU A 107 -6.55 -1.85 0.35
CA LEU A 107 -5.65 -2.78 1.03
C LEU A 107 -4.27 -2.17 1.17
N ASN A 108 -3.79 -2.07 2.41
CA ASN A 108 -2.41 -1.65 2.70
C ASN A 108 -1.58 -2.89 3.06
N ARG A 109 -0.44 -3.06 2.40
CA ARG A 109 0.42 -4.23 2.61
C ARG A 109 1.89 -3.84 2.69
N ASN A 110 2.60 -4.49 3.59
CA ASN A 110 4.05 -4.55 3.55
C ASN A 110 4.43 -5.75 2.69
N LEU A 111 5.25 -5.53 1.70
CA LEU A 111 5.65 -6.55 0.75
C LEU A 111 6.98 -7.19 1.14
N ASN A 112 7.21 -8.40 0.64
CA ASN A 112 8.54 -9.01 0.71
C ASN A 112 9.57 -8.10 0.02
N THR A 113 10.77 -7.97 0.58
CA THR A 113 11.83 -7.12 0.05
C THR A 113 12.29 -7.53 -1.36
N ALA A 114 12.04 -8.78 -1.74
CA ALA A 114 12.33 -9.31 -3.07
C ALA A 114 11.20 -9.04 -4.09
N THR A 115 10.03 -8.54 -3.67
CA THR A 115 8.91 -8.23 -4.56
C THR A 115 9.29 -7.13 -5.55
N ARG A 116 9.02 -7.35 -6.82
CA ARG A 116 9.24 -6.40 -7.92
C ARG A 116 7.94 -6.07 -8.65
N GLN A 117 7.01 -7.00 -8.66
CA GLN A 117 5.70 -6.81 -9.28
C GLN A 117 4.61 -7.41 -8.40
N ILE A 118 3.40 -6.89 -8.57
CA ILE A 118 2.17 -7.51 -8.09
C ILE A 118 1.37 -7.95 -9.30
N GLY A 119 1.05 -9.24 -9.36
CA GLY A 119 0.14 -9.80 -10.33
C GLY A 119 -1.29 -9.80 -9.78
N LEU A 120 -2.25 -9.35 -10.58
CA LEU A 120 -3.67 -9.45 -10.27
C LEU A 120 -4.35 -10.43 -11.22
N VAL A 121 -5.15 -11.33 -10.67
CA VAL A 121 -5.99 -12.29 -11.44
C VAL A 121 -7.42 -12.16 -10.95
N VAL A 122 -8.31 -11.78 -11.87
CA VAL A 122 -9.71 -11.50 -11.58
C VAL A 122 -10.59 -12.59 -12.17
N GLY A 123 -11.39 -13.24 -11.30
CA GLY A 123 -12.22 -14.39 -11.66
C GLY A 123 -13.55 -14.00 -12.28
N TYR A 124 -13.53 -13.40 -13.47
CA TYR A 124 -14.73 -13.11 -14.23
C TYR A 124 -15.42 -14.40 -14.70
N ARG A 125 -16.74 -14.40 -14.76
CA ARG A 125 -17.54 -15.53 -15.25
C ARG A 125 -17.27 -15.84 -16.71
N GLU A 126 -17.16 -14.80 -17.53
CA GLU A 126 -16.87 -14.90 -18.96
C GLU A 126 -15.38 -14.70 -19.21
N ILE A 127 -14.55 -15.60 -18.69
CA ILE A 127 -13.09 -15.47 -18.68
C ILE A 127 -12.48 -15.32 -20.07
N ASP A 128 -13.05 -15.98 -21.07
CA ASP A 128 -12.57 -15.96 -22.46
C ASP A 128 -12.76 -14.60 -23.13
N GLN A 129 -13.68 -13.78 -22.60
CA GLN A 129 -13.98 -12.44 -23.10
C GLN A 129 -13.46 -11.33 -22.18
N ALA A 130 -12.82 -11.71 -21.07
CA ALA A 130 -12.42 -10.77 -20.05
C ALA A 130 -10.92 -10.44 -20.14
N GLN A 131 -10.61 -9.19 -19.84
CA GLN A 131 -9.26 -8.79 -19.47
C GLN A 131 -9.07 -9.08 -17.96
N TRP A 132 -8.74 -10.31 -17.67
CA TRP A 132 -8.75 -10.84 -16.30
C TRP A 132 -7.44 -10.69 -15.53
N ARG A 133 -6.38 -10.17 -16.18
CA ARG A 133 -5.03 -10.08 -15.62
C ARG A 133 -4.46 -8.68 -15.72
N ALA A 134 -3.79 -8.22 -14.65
CA ALA A 134 -3.00 -7.00 -14.64
C ALA A 134 -1.68 -7.22 -13.89
N VAL A 135 -0.69 -6.36 -14.16
CA VAL A 135 0.62 -6.36 -13.49
C VAL A 135 0.94 -4.94 -13.04
N LEU A 136 1.33 -4.81 -11.77
CA LEU A 136 1.75 -3.56 -11.13
C LEU A 136 3.25 -3.63 -10.88
N ASN A 137 4.00 -2.62 -11.30
CA ASN A 137 5.43 -2.53 -11.01
C ASN A 137 5.65 -1.82 -9.67
N VAL A 138 6.32 -2.49 -8.75
CA VAL A 138 6.57 -1.99 -7.39
C VAL A 138 7.98 -1.42 -7.29
N ALA A 139 8.10 -0.20 -6.79
CA ALA A 139 9.38 0.42 -6.49
C ALA A 139 9.94 -0.16 -5.18
N PRO A 140 11.14 -0.76 -5.17
CA PRO A 140 11.75 -1.29 -3.95
C PRO A 140 12.02 -0.19 -2.92
N ARG A 141 11.81 -0.50 -1.64
CA ARG A 141 12.05 0.40 -0.50
C ARG A 141 11.27 1.72 -0.55
N GLN A 142 10.12 1.71 -1.18
CA GLN A 142 9.23 2.86 -1.30
C GLN A 142 7.80 2.43 -1.04
N ALA A 143 6.99 3.38 -0.62
CA ALA A 143 5.54 3.24 -0.64
C ALA A 143 5.04 3.53 -2.07
N SER A 144 4.17 2.66 -2.58
CA SER A 144 3.54 2.81 -3.89
C SER A 144 2.02 2.77 -3.73
N GLU A 145 1.30 3.52 -4.54
CA GLU A 145 -0.15 3.51 -4.56
C GLU A 145 -0.64 3.16 -5.96
N PHE A 146 -1.63 2.29 -6.04
CA PHE A 146 -2.23 1.85 -7.29
C PHE A 146 -3.74 1.99 -7.26
N GLN A 147 -4.30 2.61 -8.30
CA GLN A 147 -5.74 2.61 -8.57
C GLN A 147 -6.07 1.43 -9.46
N ILE A 148 -6.97 0.57 -9.01
CA ILE A 148 -7.35 -0.67 -9.70
C ILE A 148 -8.83 -0.59 -10.03
N GLY A 149 -9.14 -0.41 -11.31
CA GLY A 149 -10.50 -0.45 -11.83
C GLY A 149 -10.92 -1.88 -12.13
N LEU A 150 -12.06 -2.28 -11.59
CA LEU A 150 -12.74 -3.53 -11.95
C LEU A 150 -14.01 -3.19 -12.71
N ASP A 151 -13.92 -3.24 -14.03
CA ASP A 151 -15.04 -3.02 -14.93
C ASP A 151 -15.84 -4.32 -15.11
N THR A 152 -16.89 -4.26 -15.91
CA THR A 152 -17.81 -5.36 -16.23
C THR A 152 -17.08 -6.67 -16.55
N ARG A 153 -16.02 -6.61 -17.36
CA ARG A 153 -15.20 -7.76 -17.81
C ARG A 153 -13.71 -7.39 -17.94
N ALA A 154 -13.25 -6.31 -17.30
CA ALA A 154 -11.86 -5.90 -17.44
C ALA A 154 -11.29 -5.41 -16.10
N VAL A 155 -10.03 -5.78 -15.84
CA VAL A 155 -9.22 -5.16 -14.81
C VAL A 155 -8.26 -4.17 -15.47
N SER A 156 -8.19 -2.97 -14.91
CA SER A 156 -7.23 -1.93 -15.29
C SER A 156 -6.46 -1.46 -14.07
N SER A 157 -5.29 -0.90 -14.28
CA SER A 157 -4.51 -0.32 -13.17
C SER A 157 -3.74 0.90 -13.65
N ASP A 158 -3.79 1.95 -12.83
CA ASP A 158 -2.96 3.13 -12.98
C ASP A 158 -2.08 3.26 -11.73
N SER A 159 -0.79 3.53 -11.94
CA SER A 159 0.07 3.95 -10.83
C SER A 159 -0.33 5.37 -10.45
N ALA A 160 -0.83 5.56 -9.25
CA ALA A 160 -0.95 6.91 -8.71
C ALA A 160 0.46 7.49 -8.61
N ALA A 161 0.69 8.66 -9.19
CA ALA A 161 1.95 9.37 -8.98
C ALA A 161 2.15 9.56 -7.47
N PRO A 162 3.38 9.38 -6.93
CA PRO A 162 3.63 9.58 -5.51
C PRO A 162 3.18 11.00 -5.15
N THR A 163 2.24 11.10 -4.24
CA THR A 163 1.80 12.39 -3.68
C THR A 163 2.97 12.91 -2.86
N ILE A 164 3.79 13.76 -3.44
CA ILE A 164 4.77 14.55 -2.70
C ILE A 164 3.93 15.49 -1.82
N ARG A 165 3.71 15.11 -0.56
CA ARG A 165 3.12 16.02 0.41
C ARG A 165 4.13 17.12 0.66
N PRO A 166 3.87 18.39 0.30
CA PRO A 166 4.79 19.47 0.64
C PRO A 166 4.88 19.54 2.17
N ALA A 167 6.11 19.54 2.69
CA ALA A 167 6.37 19.81 4.08
C ALA A 167 5.81 21.20 4.43
N GLN A 168 4.87 21.26 5.37
CA GLN A 168 4.44 22.48 6.04
C GLN A 168 5.26 22.69 7.31
#